data_c07ad4950c4583805ce77c5f7f8b436e
#
_entry.id   c07ad4950c4583805ce77c5f7f8b436e
#
_cell.length_a   1.000
_cell.length_b   1.000
_cell.length_c   1.000
_cell.angle_alpha   90.00
_cell.angle_beta   90.00
_cell.angle_gamma   90.00
#
_symmetry.space_group_name_H-M   'P 1'
#
loop_
_entity.id
_entity.type
_entity.pdbx_description
1 polymer ?
#
loop_
_entity_poly.entity_id
_entity_poly.type
_entity_poly.pdbx_seq_one_letter_code
_entity_poly.pdbx_strand_id
1 'polypeptide(L)'
;MNHLIIPEGYVSALSLYDTQIAIKTVKDFFQQTLASQLNLLRVSSPLFVDPASGLNDNLNGVERPVKFGIKEQNEAEAEIVHSLAKWKRYALKEYGFVHGEGLYTDMNAIRRDEETDNIHSIYVDQWDWEKVINKNERNLDTLKKVVRSVYKALKKTEIYMSIQYDYIEEILPKEIFFITSQELEDMYPGLSPREREYNITKEKGAVCIMQIGDVLASGEKHDGRAPDYDDWSLNADILVYYPVLDIALELSSMGIRVDDKALMSQLKKAGCEERAELPFQAAILNHELPYTIGGGIGQSRICMFYLRKAHIGEVQCSLWPDDVRKEAARHGIQLL
;
A
#
# COMPACT_ATOMS: atom_id res chain seq x y z
N MET A 1 -19.23 9.42 14.59
CA MET A 1 -18.60 9.13 15.90
C MET A 1 -17.18 8.70 15.61
N ASN A 2 -16.20 9.31 16.27
CA ASN A 2 -14.79 9.00 16.00
C ASN A 2 -14.49 7.56 16.30
N HIS A 3 -13.96 6.86 15.30
CA HIS A 3 -13.50 5.48 15.41
C HIS A 3 -12.08 5.39 16.03
N LEU A 4 -11.74 6.30 16.97
CA LEU A 4 -10.44 6.31 17.62
C LEU A 4 -10.38 5.17 18.66
N ILE A 5 -9.45 4.24 18.44
CA ILE A 5 -9.10 3.18 19.40
C ILE A 5 -8.07 3.74 20.36
N ILE A 6 -8.38 3.73 21.65
CA ILE A 6 -7.45 4.09 22.72
C ILE A 6 -7.05 2.80 23.46
N PRO A 7 -5.81 2.31 23.29
CA PRO A 7 -5.36 1.13 24.01
C PRO A 7 -5.26 1.41 25.51
N GLU A 8 -5.76 0.50 26.33
CA GLU A 8 -5.69 0.63 27.79
C GLU A 8 -4.23 0.69 28.28
N GLY A 9 -3.91 1.69 29.07
CA GLY A 9 -2.57 1.87 29.62
C GLY A 9 -1.47 2.22 28.61
N TYR A 10 -1.83 2.63 27.39
CA TYR A 10 -0.85 3.02 26.38
C TYR A 10 0.01 4.19 26.84
N VAL A 11 1.32 4.01 26.73
CA VAL A 11 2.33 5.06 26.92
C VAL A 11 3.36 4.92 25.81
N SER A 12 3.60 6.02 25.09
CA SER A 12 4.66 6.03 24.08
C SER A 12 6.03 5.81 24.75
N ALA A 13 6.78 4.79 24.28
CA ALA A 13 8.10 4.46 24.80
C ALA A 13 9.17 5.50 24.42
N LEU A 14 8.90 6.36 23.44
CA LEU A 14 9.84 7.37 22.93
C LEU A 14 9.27 8.78 23.10
N SER A 15 10.15 9.74 23.43
CA SER A 15 9.84 11.15 23.34
C SER A 15 9.55 11.57 21.88
N LEU A 16 8.98 12.77 21.65
CA LEU A 16 8.80 13.28 20.28
C LEU A 16 10.13 13.37 19.51
N TYR A 17 11.19 13.83 20.18
CA TYR A 17 12.51 13.93 19.57
C TYR A 17 13.08 12.56 19.19
N ASP A 18 13.06 11.60 20.11
CA ASP A 18 13.53 10.23 19.85
C ASP A 18 12.67 9.51 18.80
N THR A 19 11.38 9.81 18.76
CA THR A 19 10.49 9.31 17.70
C THR A 19 10.93 9.77 16.32
N GLN A 20 11.38 11.04 16.16
CA GLN A 20 11.90 11.52 14.85
C GLN A 20 13.19 10.79 14.46
N ILE A 21 14.09 10.53 15.39
CA ILE A 21 15.30 9.72 15.15
C ILE A 21 14.91 8.29 14.74
N ALA A 22 13.97 7.69 15.45
CA ALA A 22 13.50 6.32 15.19
C ALA A 22 12.80 6.19 13.85
N ILE A 23 11.96 7.15 13.44
CA ILE A 23 11.33 7.19 12.10
C ILE A 23 12.41 7.16 11.00
N LYS A 24 13.45 8.00 11.12
CA LYS A 24 14.55 8.00 10.16
C LYS A 24 15.27 6.66 10.14
N THR A 25 15.55 6.09 11.30
CA THR A 25 16.22 4.78 11.44
C THR A 25 15.42 3.66 10.74
N VAL A 26 14.12 3.59 10.97
CA VAL A 26 13.21 2.64 10.29
C VAL A 26 13.25 2.84 8.79
N LYS A 27 13.02 4.09 8.33
CA LYS A 27 12.91 4.40 6.90
C LYS A 27 14.19 4.09 6.15
N ASP A 28 15.35 4.51 6.67
CA ASP A 28 16.65 4.29 6.02
C ASP A 28 16.99 2.79 5.90
N PHE A 29 16.78 2.02 6.97
CA PHE A 29 17.07 0.60 6.95
C PHE A 29 16.12 -0.19 6.06
N PHE A 30 14.80 0.09 6.16
CA PHE A 30 13.80 -0.64 5.37
C PHE A 30 13.96 -0.40 3.87
N GLN A 31 14.08 0.86 3.43
CA GLN A 31 14.17 1.17 2.00
C GLN A 31 15.42 0.56 1.34
N GLN A 32 16.57 0.59 2.04
CA GLN A 32 17.81 -0.03 1.53
C GLN A 32 17.67 -1.55 1.46
N THR A 33 17.07 -2.15 2.49
CA THR A 33 16.84 -3.59 2.53
C THR A 33 15.86 -4.03 1.44
N LEU A 34 14.75 -3.31 1.25
CA LEU A 34 13.77 -3.56 0.18
C LEU A 34 14.43 -3.47 -1.20
N ALA A 35 15.16 -2.36 -1.45
CA ALA A 35 15.85 -2.14 -2.72
C ALA A 35 16.83 -3.28 -3.04
N SER A 36 17.59 -3.72 -2.05
CA SER A 36 18.51 -4.88 -2.19
C SER A 36 17.78 -6.20 -2.45
N GLN A 37 16.64 -6.46 -1.77
CA GLN A 37 15.90 -7.72 -1.95
C GLN A 37 15.24 -7.84 -3.32
N LEU A 38 14.81 -6.71 -3.91
CA LEU A 38 14.05 -6.69 -5.16
C LEU A 38 14.87 -6.19 -6.36
N ASN A 39 16.11 -5.75 -6.18
CA ASN A 39 16.95 -5.10 -7.20
C ASN A 39 16.29 -3.83 -7.75
N LEU A 40 16.08 -2.85 -6.88
CA LEU A 40 15.41 -1.59 -7.20
C LEU A 40 16.38 -0.41 -7.16
N LEU A 41 16.24 0.49 -8.13
CA LEU A 41 16.88 1.80 -8.14
C LEU A 41 15.89 2.86 -7.63
N ARG A 42 16.33 3.77 -6.74
CA ARG A 42 15.52 4.91 -6.35
C ARG A 42 15.44 5.93 -7.50
N VAL A 43 14.23 6.36 -7.83
CA VAL A 43 13.98 7.39 -8.85
C VAL A 43 13.12 8.53 -8.27
N SER A 44 13.15 9.68 -8.93
CA SER A 44 12.22 10.78 -8.64
C SER A 44 10.86 10.49 -9.27
N SER A 45 9.78 10.90 -8.62
CA SER A 45 8.41 10.71 -9.08
C SER A 45 7.61 12.03 -9.05
N PRO A 46 6.53 12.14 -9.83
CA PRO A 46 5.65 13.29 -9.77
C PRO A 46 4.81 13.28 -8.48
N LEU A 47 4.56 14.47 -7.94
CA LEU A 47 3.54 14.69 -6.90
C LEU A 47 2.15 14.90 -7.53
N PHE A 48 2.10 15.40 -8.75
CA PHE A 48 0.88 15.69 -9.51
C PHE A 48 1.06 15.34 -10.98
N VAL A 49 -0.04 15.07 -11.64
CA VAL A 49 -0.09 14.66 -13.05
C VAL A 49 -1.17 15.43 -13.80
N ASP A 50 -1.07 15.44 -15.12
CA ASP A 50 -2.14 15.90 -16.02
C ASP A 50 -3.30 14.87 -15.95
N PRO A 51 -4.55 15.28 -15.65
CA PRO A 51 -5.70 14.39 -15.65
C PRO A 51 -5.90 13.64 -16.98
N ALA A 52 -5.60 14.28 -18.11
CA ALA A 52 -5.76 13.70 -19.45
C ALA A 52 -4.76 12.55 -19.71
N SER A 53 -3.69 12.42 -18.91
CA SER A 53 -2.71 11.34 -19.06
C SER A 53 -3.25 9.96 -18.67
N GLY A 54 -4.32 9.89 -17.87
CA GLY A 54 -4.84 8.66 -17.29
C GLY A 54 -3.92 8.00 -16.25
N LEU A 55 -2.86 8.71 -15.81
CA LEU A 55 -1.86 8.18 -14.88
C LEU A 55 -2.29 8.21 -13.42
N ASN A 56 -3.24 9.08 -13.04
CA ASN A 56 -3.72 9.09 -11.67
C ASN A 56 -4.53 7.83 -11.36
N ASP A 57 -4.49 7.42 -10.09
CA ASP A 57 -5.29 6.30 -9.59
C ASP A 57 -6.69 6.80 -9.22
N ASN A 58 -7.72 6.13 -9.73
CA ASN A 58 -9.09 6.45 -9.39
C ASN A 58 -9.58 5.71 -8.12
N LEU A 59 -8.69 4.98 -7.45
CA LEU A 59 -9.01 4.15 -6.29
C LEU A 59 -10.26 3.28 -6.54
N ASN A 60 -11.33 3.46 -5.74
CA ASN A 60 -12.60 2.78 -5.95
C ASN A 60 -13.52 3.47 -6.99
N GLY A 61 -13.08 4.62 -7.54
CA GLY A 61 -13.79 5.37 -8.57
C GLY A 61 -14.75 6.45 -8.05
N VAL A 62 -14.82 6.65 -6.74
CA VAL A 62 -15.66 7.65 -6.08
C VAL A 62 -14.86 8.77 -5.42
N GLU A 63 -13.59 8.53 -5.12
CA GLU A 63 -12.70 9.48 -4.47
C GLU A 63 -12.29 10.59 -5.42
N ARG A 64 -12.31 11.83 -4.93
CA ARG A 64 -12.01 13.03 -5.71
C ARG A 64 -10.56 13.44 -5.52
N PRO A 65 -9.77 13.62 -6.61
CA PRO A 65 -8.41 14.15 -6.50
C PRO A 65 -8.41 15.63 -6.05
N VAL A 66 -7.30 16.06 -5.46
CA VAL A 66 -7.03 17.48 -5.25
C VAL A 66 -6.53 18.07 -6.57
N LYS A 67 -7.25 19.06 -7.08
CA LYS A 67 -6.97 19.74 -8.36
C LYS A 67 -6.51 21.17 -8.14
N PHE A 68 -5.66 21.64 -9.04
CA PHE A 68 -5.21 23.04 -9.10
C PHE A 68 -4.84 23.45 -10.51
N GLY A 69 -4.90 24.77 -10.79
CA GLY A 69 -4.48 25.36 -12.07
C GLY A 69 -3.00 25.73 -12.04
N ILE A 70 -2.32 25.55 -13.17
CA ILE A 70 -0.92 25.95 -13.36
C ILE A 70 -0.88 27.26 -14.14
N LYS A 71 -0.56 28.37 -13.46
CA LYS A 71 -0.60 29.74 -14.02
C LYS A 71 0.22 29.88 -15.32
N GLU A 72 1.42 29.35 -15.37
CA GLU A 72 2.29 29.41 -16.55
C GLU A 72 1.79 28.59 -17.75
N GLN A 73 0.83 27.69 -17.52
CA GLN A 73 0.19 26.85 -18.53
C GLN A 73 -1.25 27.28 -18.80
N ASN A 74 -1.57 28.56 -18.66
CA ASN A 74 -2.92 29.13 -18.86
C ASN A 74 -3.98 28.45 -17.99
N GLU A 75 -3.67 28.20 -16.71
CA GLU A 75 -4.54 27.54 -15.74
C GLU A 75 -4.89 26.08 -16.13
N ALA A 76 -4.01 25.41 -16.90
CA ALA A 76 -4.18 23.98 -17.15
C ALA A 76 -4.29 23.21 -15.83
N GLU A 77 -5.26 22.30 -15.75
CA GLU A 77 -5.54 21.52 -14.54
C GLU A 77 -4.48 20.46 -14.29
N ALA A 78 -4.04 20.34 -13.06
CA ALA A 78 -3.23 19.24 -12.55
C ALA A 78 -3.90 18.59 -11.34
N GLU A 79 -3.67 17.30 -11.15
CA GLU A 79 -4.18 16.51 -10.03
C GLU A 79 -3.03 16.00 -9.17
N ILE A 80 -3.11 16.18 -7.82
CA ILE A 80 -2.23 15.48 -6.89
C ILE A 80 -2.56 13.99 -6.97
N VAL A 81 -1.53 13.16 -7.05
CA VAL A 81 -1.70 11.71 -7.20
C VAL A 81 -2.38 11.07 -6.00
N HIS A 82 -3.19 10.04 -6.24
CA HIS A 82 -3.69 9.11 -5.21
C HIS A 82 -2.77 7.91 -5.04
N SER A 83 -2.09 7.48 -6.10
CA SER A 83 -1.01 6.50 -6.13
C SER A 83 -0.16 6.67 -7.40
N LEU A 84 1.00 6.01 -7.45
CA LEU A 84 1.87 6.00 -8.62
C LEU A 84 1.84 4.65 -9.37
N ALA A 85 0.83 3.82 -9.12
CA ALA A 85 0.75 2.48 -9.69
C ALA A 85 0.91 2.44 -11.21
N LYS A 86 0.26 3.36 -11.92
CA LYS A 86 0.32 3.47 -13.38
C LYS A 86 1.60 4.15 -13.86
N TRP A 87 1.98 5.25 -13.22
CA TRP A 87 3.19 6.01 -13.57
C TRP A 87 4.47 5.17 -13.51
N LYS A 88 4.63 4.33 -12.49
CA LYS A 88 5.82 3.49 -12.31
C LYS A 88 6.10 2.60 -13.51
N ARG A 89 5.06 1.98 -14.07
CA ARG A 89 5.18 1.12 -15.25
C ARG A 89 5.63 1.91 -16.48
N TYR A 90 5.14 3.14 -16.62
CA TYR A 90 5.60 4.08 -17.66
C TYR A 90 7.07 4.44 -17.46
N ALA A 91 7.45 4.81 -16.24
CA ALA A 91 8.81 5.20 -15.90
C ALA A 91 9.83 4.07 -16.17
N LEU A 92 9.48 2.82 -15.92
CA LEU A 92 10.36 1.68 -16.28
C LEU A 92 10.67 1.63 -17.77
N LYS A 93 9.67 1.87 -18.65
CA LYS A 93 9.87 1.96 -20.08
C LYS A 93 10.78 3.15 -20.45
N GLU A 94 10.41 4.34 -20.00
CA GLU A 94 11.10 5.58 -20.37
C GLU A 94 12.56 5.63 -19.89
N TYR A 95 12.85 5.03 -18.73
CA TYR A 95 14.22 4.99 -18.19
C TYR A 95 15.02 3.77 -18.66
N GLY A 96 14.43 2.90 -19.48
CA GLY A 96 15.11 1.78 -20.10
C GLY A 96 15.45 0.61 -19.14
N PHE A 97 14.65 0.39 -18.11
CA PHE A 97 14.83 -0.75 -17.22
C PHE A 97 14.60 -2.07 -17.96
N VAL A 98 15.42 -3.08 -17.65
CA VAL A 98 15.35 -4.41 -18.27
C VAL A 98 14.84 -5.47 -17.29
N HIS A 99 14.59 -6.67 -17.81
CA HIS A 99 14.12 -7.81 -17.01
C HIS A 99 14.96 -8.02 -15.74
N GLY A 100 14.26 -8.15 -14.61
CA GLY A 100 14.87 -8.37 -13.30
C GLY A 100 15.31 -7.10 -12.58
N GLU A 101 15.27 -5.94 -13.23
CA GLU A 101 15.50 -4.64 -12.62
C GLU A 101 14.17 -3.95 -12.26
N GLY A 102 14.23 -3.00 -11.35
CA GLY A 102 13.06 -2.23 -10.96
C GLY A 102 13.41 -0.87 -10.37
N LEU A 103 12.39 -0.11 -10.10
CA LEU A 103 12.49 1.19 -9.43
C LEU A 103 11.71 1.21 -8.12
N TYR A 104 12.06 2.12 -7.24
CA TYR A 104 11.20 2.58 -6.16
C TYR A 104 11.29 4.10 -6.01
N THR A 105 10.27 4.67 -5.40
CA THR A 105 10.21 6.10 -5.13
C THR A 105 9.47 6.38 -3.82
N ASP A 106 9.73 7.57 -3.26
CA ASP A 106 8.95 8.09 -2.14
C ASP A 106 7.69 8.76 -2.71
N MET A 107 6.56 8.07 -2.70
CA MET A 107 5.28 8.60 -3.12
C MET A 107 4.65 9.38 -1.98
N ASN A 108 4.17 10.58 -2.29
CA ASN A 108 3.34 11.40 -1.42
C ASN A 108 2.00 11.65 -2.12
N ALA A 109 0.90 11.36 -1.44
CA ALA A 109 -0.45 11.50 -1.98
C ALA A 109 -1.38 12.22 -0.99
N ILE A 110 -2.44 12.82 -1.53
CA ILE A 110 -3.53 13.39 -0.73
C ILE A 110 -4.82 12.68 -1.12
N ARG A 111 -5.40 11.95 -0.18
CA ARG A 111 -6.72 11.33 -0.30
C ARG A 111 -7.71 12.17 0.49
N ARG A 112 -8.21 13.23 -0.16
CA ARG A 112 -9.05 14.26 0.51
C ARG A 112 -10.36 13.76 1.08
N ASP A 113 -10.86 12.64 0.58
CA ASP A 113 -12.13 12.03 1.00
C ASP A 113 -11.91 10.85 1.98
N GLU A 114 -10.67 10.66 2.49
CA GLU A 114 -10.35 9.59 3.44
C GLU A 114 -11.01 9.83 4.81
N GLU A 115 -11.61 8.79 5.36
CA GLU A 115 -12.06 8.79 6.75
C GLU A 115 -10.88 8.48 7.67
N THR A 116 -10.49 9.49 8.47
CA THR A 116 -9.33 9.37 9.35
C THR A 116 -9.63 8.56 10.61
N ASP A 117 -8.72 7.66 10.96
CA ASP A 117 -8.75 6.87 12.20
C ASP A 117 -7.31 6.65 12.73
N ASN A 118 -7.08 5.62 13.55
CA ASN A 118 -5.75 5.32 14.08
C ASN A 118 -4.71 5.01 13.01
N ILE A 119 -5.11 4.49 11.84
CA ILE A 119 -4.22 3.99 10.79
C ILE A 119 -4.45 4.65 9.42
N HIS A 120 -5.46 5.51 9.28
CA HIS A 120 -5.78 6.25 8.06
C HIS A 120 -5.59 7.75 8.23
N SER A 121 -4.94 8.38 7.27
CA SER A 121 -4.69 9.81 7.17
C SER A 121 -5.01 10.31 5.76
N ILE A 122 -5.42 11.58 5.64
CA ILE A 122 -5.57 12.23 4.33
C ILE A 122 -4.24 12.37 3.58
N TYR A 123 -3.11 12.40 4.31
CA TYR A 123 -1.78 12.34 3.74
C TYR A 123 -1.29 10.88 3.72
N VAL A 124 -0.93 10.38 2.55
CA VAL A 124 -0.43 9.01 2.36
C VAL A 124 0.99 9.05 1.84
N ASP A 125 1.91 8.39 2.54
CA ASP A 125 3.30 8.22 2.15
C ASP A 125 3.62 6.74 1.94
N GLN A 126 4.18 6.39 0.76
CA GLN A 126 4.52 5.01 0.44
C GLN A 126 5.92 4.91 -0.18
N TRP A 127 6.60 3.78 0.01
CA TRP A 127 7.58 3.32 -0.94
C TRP A 127 6.82 2.62 -2.06
N ASP A 128 6.66 3.32 -3.16
CA ASP A 128 6.06 2.77 -4.37
C ASP A 128 7.14 2.14 -5.22
N TRP A 129 7.00 0.86 -5.53
CA TRP A 129 8.00 0.11 -6.29
C TRP A 129 7.38 -0.63 -7.47
N GLU A 130 8.20 -0.90 -8.50
CA GLU A 130 7.80 -1.60 -9.72
C GLU A 130 9.01 -2.31 -10.31
N LYS A 131 8.84 -3.55 -10.79
CA LYS A 131 9.91 -4.39 -11.34
C LYS A 131 9.50 -5.03 -12.66
N VAL A 132 10.42 -5.06 -13.64
CA VAL A 132 10.21 -5.71 -14.94
C VAL A 132 10.29 -7.22 -14.79
N ILE A 133 9.28 -7.92 -15.31
CA ILE A 133 9.20 -9.38 -15.39
C ILE A 133 8.96 -9.81 -16.85
N ASN A 134 9.16 -11.09 -17.14
CA ASN A 134 8.78 -11.67 -18.42
C ASN A 134 7.31 -12.12 -18.44
N LYS A 135 6.75 -12.29 -19.62
CA LYS A 135 5.36 -12.75 -19.80
C LYS A 135 5.09 -14.09 -19.10
N ASN A 136 6.03 -15.05 -19.16
CA ASN A 136 5.92 -16.35 -18.53
C ASN A 136 6.03 -16.33 -17.00
N GLU A 137 6.45 -15.21 -16.43
CA GLU A 137 6.51 -14.98 -14.98
C GLU A 137 5.19 -14.40 -14.42
N ARG A 138 4.18 -14.14 -15.27
CA ARG A 138 2.83 -13.76 -14.84
C ARG A 138 2.08 -14.95 -14.24
N ASN A 139 2.39 -15.30 -13.00
CA ASN A 139 1.80 -16.44 -12.29
C ASN A 139 1.91 -16.26 -10.76
N LEU A 140 1.15 -17.05 -10.01
CA LEU A 140 1.13 -17.01 -8.53
C LEU A 140 2.47 -17.37 -7.89
N ASP A 141 3.29 -18.20 -8.50
CA ASP A 141 4.60 -18.57 -7.94
C ASP A 141 5.56 -17.37 -7.95
N THR A 142 5.55 -16.57 -9.02
CA THR A 142 6.28 -15.30 -9.09
C THR A 142 5.77 -14.31 -8.05
N LEU A 143 4.46 -14.15 -7.93
CA LEU A 143 3.86 -13.29 -6.91
C LEU A 143 4.31 -13.71 -5.50
N LYS A 144 4.16 -14.99 -5.15
CA LYS A 144 4.57 -15.53 -3.84
C LYS A 144 6.06 -15.36 -3.58
N LYS A 145 6.92 -15.51 -4.60
CA LYS A 145 8.36 -15.30 -4.50
C LYS A 145 8.67 -13.83 -4.14
N VAL A 146 8.02 -12.89 -4.80
CA VAL A 146 8.22 -11.46 -4.55
C VAL A 146 7.66 -11.06 -3.18
N VAL A 147 6.48 -11.56 -2.79
CA VAL A 147 5.93 -11.37 -1.45
C VAL A 147 6.90 -11.85 -0.37
N ARG A 148 7.52 -13.03 -0.53
CA ARG A 148 8.55 -13.50 0.41
C ARG A 148 9.76 -12.58 0.48
N SER A 149 10.15 -11.95 -0.64
CA SER A 149 11.26 -10.99 -0.65
C SER A 149 10.91 -9.71 0.10
N VAL A 150 9.69 -9.19 -0.08
CA VAL A 150 9.17 -8.04 0.70
C VAL A 150 9.09 -8.41 2.19
N TYR A 151 8.50 -9.56 2.50
CA TYR A 151 8.39 -10.03 3.88
C TYR A 151 9.75 -10.22 4.56
N LYS A 152 10.75 -10.69 3.83
CA LYS A 152 12.13 -10.78 4.32
C LYS A 152 12.72 -9.40 4.65
N ALA A 153 12.38 -8.35 3.89
CA ALA A 153 12.77 -6.99 4.23
C ALA A 153 12.07 -6.52 5.51
N LEU A 154 10.77 -6.81 5.68
CA LEU A 154 10.03 -6.54 6.91
C LEU A 154 10.68 -7.25 8.12
N LYS A 155 10.92 -8.55 8.04
CA LYS A 155 11.50 -9.33 9.15
C LYS A 155 12.91 -8.85 9.53
N LYS A 156 13.76 -8.53 8.54
CA LYS A 156 15.09 -7.96 8.79
C LYS A 156 15.02 -6.60 9.49
N THR A 157 14.05 -5.78 9.12
CA THR A 157 13.84 -4.47 9.76
C THR A 157 13.37 -4.64 11.21
N GLU A 158 12.48 -5.59 11.49
CA GLU A 158 12.08 -5.90 12.86
C GLU A 158 13.28 -6.28 13.72
N ILE A 159 14.11 -7.23 13.26
CA ILE A 159 15.34 -7.65 13.96
C ILE A 159 16.27 -6.48 14.16
N TYR A 160 16.48 -5.63 13.16
CA TYR A 160 17.30 -4.45 13.29
C TYR A 160 16.77 -3.49 14.34
N MET A 161 15.46 -3.23 14.35
CA MET A 161 14.82 -2.33 15.30
C MET A 161 14.84 -2.87 16.73
N SER A 162 14.70 -4.19 16.93
CA SER A 162 14.79 -4.81 18.27
C SER A 162 16.20 -4.72 18.87
N ILE A 163 17.23 -4.64 18.02
CA ILE A 163 18.63 -4.39 18.48
C ILE A 163 18.85 -2.91 18.83
N GLN A 164 18.17 -1.99 18.13
CA GLN A 164 18.33 -0.54 18.37
C GLN A 164 17.52 -0.04 19.57
N TYR A 165 16.41 -0.70 19.90
CA TYR A 165 15.43 -0.25 20.90
C TYR A 165 14.97 -1.41 21.75
N ASP A 166 15.38 -1.48 23.00
CA ASP A 166 15.14 -2.60 23.95
C ASP A 166 13.65 -2.91 24.19
N TYR A 167 12.75 -1.93 23.98
CA TYR A 167 11.30 -2.14 24.15
C TYR A 167 10.64 -2.80 22.94
N ILE A 168 11.35 -2.96 21.83
CA ILE A 168 10.81 -3.57 20.61
C ILE A 168 11.06 -5.07 20.62
N GLU A 169 10.01 -5.84 20.85
CA GLU A 169 10.04 -7.29 20.74
C GLU A 169 9.75 -7.73 19.29
N GLU A 170 10.35 -8.85 18.88
CA GLU A 170 10.04 -9.48 17.60
C GLU A 170 8.70 -10.20 17.67
N ILE A 171 7.73 -9.76 16.85
CA ILE A 171 6.37 -10.33 16.80
C ILE A 171 6.04 -10.94 15.43
N LEU A 172 6.79 -10.61 14.37
CA LEU A 172 6.58 -11.20 13.06
C LEU A 172 7.01 -12.67 13.05
N PRO A 173 6.19 -13.60 12.53
CA PRO A 173 6.57 -14.99 12.38
C PRO A 173 7.74 -15.15 11.39
N LYS A 174 8.40 -16.31 11.44
CA LYS A 174 9.52 -16.61 10.55
C LYS A 174 9.13 -16.58 9.07
N GLU A 175 7.93 -17.01 8.76
CA GLU A 175 7.38 -17.07 7.40
C GLU A 175 5.97 -16.48 7.36
N ILE A 176 5.63 -15.85 6.24
CA ILE A 176 4.30 -15.33 5.98
C ILE A 176 3.36 -16.45 5.52
N PHE A 177 2.14 -16.48 6.02
CA PHE A 177 1.10 -17.42 5.63
C PHE A 177 0.40 -16.93 4.36
N PHE A 178 0.17 -17.82 3.38
CA PHE A 178 -0.50 -17.49 2.11
C PHE A 178 -1.91 -18.08 2.08
N ILE A 179 -2.88 -17.27 1.69
CA ILE A 179 -4.27 -17.67 1.50
C ILE A 179 -4.89 -16.84 0.37
N THR A 180 -5.84 -17.41 -0.37
CA THR A 180 -6.65 -16.62 -1.29
C THR A 180 -7.85 -16.00 -0.60
N SER A 181 -8.42 -14.94 -1.18
CA SER A 181 -9.63 -14.31 -0.65
C SER A 181 -10.80 -15.29 -0.58
N GLN A 182 -10.91 -16.23 -1.55
CA GLN A 182 -11.93 -17.28 -1.52
C GLN A 182 -11.70 -18.31 -0.41
N GLU A 183 -10.47 -18.84 -0.27
CA GLU A 183 -10.13 -19.76 0.83
C GLU A 183 -10.39 -19.12 2.20
N LEU A 184 -10.15 -17.82 2.32
CA LEU A 184 -10.40 -17.06 3.55
C LEU A 184 -11.91 -16.92 3.82
N GLU A 185 -12.73 -16.71 2.79
CA GLU A 185 -14.19 -16.74 2.91
C GLU A 185 -14.70 -18.12 3.32
N ASP A 186 -14.19 -19.18 2.69
CA ASP A 186 -14.58 -20.56 2.99
C ASP A 186 -14.19 -20.96 4.44
N MET A 187 -13.07 -20.44 4.94
CA MET A 187 -12.59 -20.68 6.30
C MET A 187 -13.46 -19.99 7.37
N TYR A 188 -13.97 -18.80 7.07
CA TYR A 188 -14.77 -17.99 7.98
C TYR A 188 -16.09 -17.56 7.33
N PRO A 189 -17.01 -18.50 7.06
CA PRO A 189 -18.26 -18.16 6.42
C PRO A 189 -19.12 -17.24 7.31
N GLY A 190 -19.77 -16.26 6.68
CA GLY A 190 -20.65 -15.32 7.34
C GLY A 190 -19.97 -14.16 8.09
N LEU A 191 -18.64 -14.14 8.17
CA LEU A 191 -17.90 -12.98 8.68
C LEU A 191 -17.66 -11.95 7.55
N SER A 192 -17.59 -10.68 7.95
CA SER A 192 -17.15 -9.61 7.04
C SER A 192 -15.67 -9.77 6.66
N PRO A 193 -15.20 -9.16 5.55
CA PRO A 193 -13.80 -9.19 5.18
C PRO A 193 -12.84 -8.77 6.31
N ARG A 194 -13.14 -7.68 7.01
CA ARG A 194 -12.33 -7.19 8.14
C ARG A 194 -12.26 -8.19 9.31
N GLU A 195 -13.36 -8.86 9.62
CA GLU A 195 -13.37 -9.90 10.65
C GLU A 195 -12.58 -11.14 10.23
N ARG A 196 -12.64 -11.52 8.94
CA ARG A 196 -11.82 -12.60 8.38
C ARG A 196 -10.32 -12.26 8.47
N GLU A 197 -9.94 -11.06 8.06
CA GLU A 197 -8.56 -10.55 8.15
C GLU A 197 -8.05 -10.52 9.59
N TYR A 198 -8.86 -10.01 10.52
CA TYR A 198 -8.52 -9.98 11.94
C TYR A 198 -8.27 -11.38 12.48
N ASN A 199 -9.19 -12.31 12.24
CA ASN A 199 -9.08 -13.67 12.77
C ASN A 199 -7.84 -14.39 12.24
N ILE A 200 -7.60 -14.35 10.93
CA ILE A 200 -6.47 -15.05 10.32
C ILE A 200 -5.14 -14.40 10.69
N THR A 201 -5.05 -13.07 10.75
CA THR A 201 -3.81 -12.38 11.16
C THR A 201 -3.51 -12.59 12.64
N LYS A 202 -4.52 -12.61 13.49
CA LYS A 202 -4.36 -12.91 14.93
C LYS A 202 -3.86 -14.34 15.15
N GLU A 203 -4.32 -15.30 14.34
CA GLU A 203 -3.87 -16.69 14.41
C GLU A 203 -2.46 -16.89 13.85
N LYS A 204 -2.15 -16.29 12.70
CA LYS A 204 -0.92 -16.55 11.94
C LYS A 204 0.18 -15.50 12.14
N GLY A 205 -0.12 -14.34 12.73
CA GLY A 205 0.80 -13.23 12.93
C GLY A 205 1.08 -12.39 11.68
N ALA A 206 1.27 -13.01 10.52
CA ALA A 206 1.46 -12.34 9.23
C ALA A 206 0.85 -13.17 8.10
N VAL A 207 0.06 -12.53 7.24
CA VAL A 207 -0.72 -13.18 6.19
C VAL A 207 -0.57 -12.42 4.87
N CYS A 208 -0.47 -13.16 3.78
CA CYS A 208 -0.61 -12.67 2.42
C CYS A 208 -1.95 -13.15 1.88
N ILE A 209 -2.90 -12.23 1.71
CA ILE A 209 -4.20 -12.50 1.10
C ILE A 209 -4.08 -12.22 -0.39
N MET A 210 -4.38 -13.21 -1.22
CA MET A 210 -4.21 -13.14 -2.68
C MET A 210 -5.55 -13.14 -3.39
N GLN A 211 -5.55 -12.70 -4.69
CA GLN A 211 -6.69 -12.76 -5.60
C GLN A 211 -7.88 -11.92 -5.12
N ILE A 212 -7.61 -10.63 -4.89
CA ILE A 212 -8.58 -9.63 -4.41
C ILE A 212 -9.10 -8.81 -5.60
N GLY A 213 -10.41 -8.50 -5.61
CA GLY A 213 -11.04 -7.61 -6.58
C GLY A 213 -12.20 -8.21 -7.35
N ASP A 214 -12.18 -9.52 -7.61
CA ASP A 214 -13.31 -10.21 -8.22
C ASP A 214 -14.38 -10.60 -7.18
N VAL A 215 -15.54 -10.99 -7.65
CA VAL A 215 -16.65 -11.46 -6.83
C VAL A 215 -16.35 -12.86 -6.33
N LEU A 216 -16.52 -13.11 -5.03
CA LEU A 216 -16.37 -14.41 -4.38
C LEU A 216 -17.61 -15.29 -4.58
N ALA A 217 -17.55 -16.53 -4.12
CA ALA A 217 -18.64 -17.49 -4.23
C ALA A 217 -19.94 -17.04 -3.52
N SER A 218 -19.83 -16.20 -2.50
CA SER A 218 -20.99 -15.57 -1.83
C SER A 218 -21.73 -14.54 -2.69
N GLY A 219 -21.11 -14.06 -3.76
CA GLY A 219 -21.62 -12.94 -4.56
C GLY A 219 -21.07 -11.57 -4.11
N GLU A 220 -20.29 -11.51 -3.04
CA GLU A 220 -19.67 -10.31 -2.52
C GLU A 220 -18.17 -10.25 -2.91
N LYS A 221 -17.56 -9.06 -2.85
CA LYS A 221 -16.12 -8.90 -2.99
C LYS A 221 -15.44 -8.97 -1.63
N HIS A 222 -14.19 -9.46 -1.60
CA HIS A 222 -13.36 -9.32 -0.40
C HIS A 222 -13.05 -7.84 -0.14
N ASP A 223 -12.57 -7.15 -1.18
CA ASP A 223 -12.31 -5.71 -1.15
C ASP A 223 -12.41 -5.12 -2.57
N GLY A 224 -12.54 -3.78 -2.65
CA GLY A 224 -12.49 -3.03 -3.92
C GLY A 224 -11.07 -3.00 -4.49
N ARG A 225 -10.96 -3.05 -5.82
CA ARG A 225 -9.70 -2.86 -6.55
C ARG A 225 -9.94 -2.12 -7.85
N ALA A 226 -9.09 -1.14 -8.14
CA ALA A 226 -9.09 -0.50 -9.45
C ALA A 226 -8.87 -1.55 -10.55
N PRO A 227 -9.59 -1.44 -11.69
CA PRO A 227 -9.56 -2.47 -12.72
C PRO A 227 -8.35 -2.37 -13.67
N ASP A 228 -7.54 -1.32 -13.59
CA ASP A 228 -6.65 -0.91 -14.66
C ASP A 228 -5.15 -0.92 -14.34
N TYR A 229 -4.74 -1.50 -13.20
CA TYR A 229 -3.31 -1.71 -12.95
C TYR A 229 -2.96 -3.10 -12.40
N ASP A 230 -3.59 -3.62 -11.33
CA ASP A 230 -3.32 -4.97 -10.85
C ASP A 230 -4.23 -6.01 -11.50
N ASP A 231 -3.65 -7.15 -11.91
CA ASP A 231 -4.42 -8.33 -12.29
C ASP A 231 -5.05 -8.94 -11.03
N TRP A 232 -6.37 -8.93 -10.94
CA TRP A 232 -7.11 -9.39 -9.75
C TRP A 232 -6.86 -10.87 -9.42
N SER A 233 -6.42 -11.67 -10.39
CA SER A 233 -6.02 -13.06 -10.18
C SER A 233 -4.58 -13.21 -9.68
N LEU A 234 -3.77 -12.14 -9.73
CA LEU A 234 -2.33 -12.13 -9.48
C LEU A 234 -1.90 -10.97 -8.57
N ASN A 235 -2.76 -10.53 -7.66
CA ASN A 235 -2.48 -9.50 -6.66
C ASN A 235 -2.48 -10.07 -5.24
N ALA A 236 -2.00 -9.29 -4.30
CA ALA A 236 -1.94 -9.68 -2.90
C ALA A 236 -1.76 -8.47 -1.97
N ASP A 237 -2.31 -8.59 -0.77
CA ASP A 237 -2.04 -7.70 0.36
C ASP A 237 -1.25 -8.43 1.45
N ILE A 238 -0.31 -7.72 2.08
CA ILE A 238 0.42 -8.20 3.26
C ILE A 238 -0.18 -7.54 4.49
N LEU A 239 -0.78 -8.36 5.34
CA LEU A 239 -1.34 -7.96 6.62
C LEU A 239 -0.57 -8.59 7.76
N VAL A 240 -0.45 -7.86 8.86
CA VAL A 240 0.16 -8.34 10.10
C VAL A 240 -0.80 -8.10 11.27
N TYR A 241 -0.74 -8.97 12.26
CA TYR A 241 -1.42 -8.69 13.52
C TYR A 241 -0.71 -7.57 14.26
N TYR A 242 -1.44 -6.52 14.64
CA TYR A 242 -0.91 -5.39 15.37
C TYR A 242 -1.45 -5.35 16.80
N PRO A 243 -0.67 -5.83 17.78
CA PRO A 243 -1.17 -6.05 19.15
C PRO A 243 -1.49 -4.75 19.90
N VAL A 244 -0.87 -3.61 19.53
CA VAL A 244 -1.12 -2.32 20.18
C VAL A 244 -2.58 -1.89 20.03
N LEU A 245 -3.18 -2.13 18.87
CA LEU A 245 -4.57 -1.79 18.58
C LEU A 245 -5.50 -3.01 18.54
N ASP A 246 -4.96 -4.23 18.65
CA ASP A 246 -5.68 -5.50 18.46
C ASP A 246 -6.41 -5.54 17.10
N ILE A 247 -5.67 -5.29 15.99
CA ILE A 247 -6.21 -5.25 14.62
C ILE A 247 -5.34 -6.02 13.63
N ALA A 248 -5.92 -6.35 12.48
CA ALA A 248 -5.16 -6.62 11.26
C ALA A 248 -4.67 -5.28 10.68
N LEU A 249 -3.37 -5.15 10.43
CA LEU A 249 -2.76 -3.97 9.84
C LEU A 249 -2.18 -4.32 8.48
N GLU A 250 -2.76 -3.77 7.42
CA GLU A 250 -2.20 -3.86 6.06
C GLU A 250 -0.95 -2.98 5.96
N LEU A 251 0.18 -3.58 5.60
CA LEU A 251 1.45 -2.90 5.39
C LEU A 251 1.77 -2.65 3.93
N SER A 252 1.26 -3.51 3.03
CA SER A 252 1.57 -3.43 1.60
C SER A 252 0.47 -4.06 0.77
N SER A 253 0.16 -3.41 -0.36
CA SER A 253 -0.62 -3.96 -1.46
C SER A 253 0.25 -4.05 -2.71
N MET A 254 0.16 -5.17 -3.47
CA MET A 254 0.98 -5.40 -4.64
C MET A 254 0.30 -6.34 -5.63
N GLY A 255 0.75 -6.32 -6.89
CA GLY A 255 0.26 -7.26 -7.89
C GLY A 255 1.16 -7.35 -9.13
N ILE A 256 1.03 -8.45 -9.83
CA ILE A 256 1.46 -8.54 -11.22
C ILE A 256 0.47 -7.69 -12.01
N ARG A 257 1.00 -6.77 -12.82
CA ARG A 257 0.18 -5.79 -13.52
C ARG A 257 -0.62 -6.44 -14.65
N VAL A 258 -1.79 -5.87 -14.95
CA VAL A 258 -2.64 -6.34 -16.04
C VAL A 258 -1.89 -6.45 -17.37
N ASP A 259 -2.19 -7.49 -18.14
CA ASP A 259 -1.93 -7.54 -19.57
C ASP A 259 -3.17 -7.05 -20.36
N ASP A 260 -3.13 -7.11 -21.66
CA ASP A 260 -4.22 -6.70 -22.55
C ASP A 260 -5.54 -7.44 -22.23
N LYS A 261 -5.46 -8.73 -21.93
CA LYS A 261 -6.64 -9.58 -21.65
C LYS A 261 -7.23 -9.29 -20.27
N ALA A 262 -6.38 -9.24 -19.24
CA ALA A 262 -6.82 -8.94 -17.87
C ALA A 262 -7.41 -7.53 -17.80
N LEU A 263 -6.76 -6.53 -18.44
CA LEU A 263 -7.25 -5.16 -18.50
C LEU A 263 -8.68 -5.10 -19.07
N MET A 264 -8.91 -5.63 -20.28
CA MET A 264 -10.23 -5.57 -20.90
C MET A 264 -11.30 -6.33 -20.12
N SER A 265 -10.94 -7.49 -19.55
CA SER A 265 -11.84 -8.26 -18.70
C SER A 265 -12.26 -7.48 -17.45
N GLN A 266 -11.31 -6.83 -16.78
CA GLN A 266 -11.54 -6.11 -15.55
C GLN A 266 -12.29 -4.78 -15.78
N LEU A 267 -11.98 -4.03 -16.86
CA LEU A 267 -12.71 -2.84 -17.25
C LEU A 267 -14.19 -3.17 -17.51
N LYS A 268 -14.46 -4.28 -18.22
CA LYS A 268 -15.82 -4.73 -18.47
C LYS A 268 -16.55 -5.11 -17.18
N LYS A 269 -15.90 -5.85 -16.26
CA LYS A 269 -16.49 -6.22 -14.96
C LYS A 269 -16.77 -5.00 -14.09
N ALA A 270 -15.96 -3.95 -14.23
CA ALA A 270 -16.12 -2.69 -13.51
C ALA A 270 -17.08 -1.70 -14.21
N GLY A 271 -17.53 -2.00 -15.45
CA GLY A 271 -18.45 -1.13 -16.22
C GLY A 271 -17.80 0.21 -16.61
N CYS A 272 -16.51 0.20 -16.96
CA CYS A 272 -15.77 1.39 -17.33
C CYS A 272 -14.85 1.14 -18.54
N GLU A 273 -15.38 0.47 -19.58
CA GLU A 273 -14.68 0.10 -20.80
C GLU A 273 -14.12 1.33 -21.55
N GLU A 274 -14.73 2.49 -21.42
CA GLU A 274 -14.27 3.76 -22.00
C GLU A 274 -12.86 4.14 -21.57
N ARG A 275 -12.39 3.67 -20.41
CA ARG A 275 -11.01 3.91 -19.95
C ARG A 275 -9.96 3.25 -20.85
N ALA A 276 -10.33 2.29 -21.68
CA ALA A 276 -9.42 1.66 -22.65
C ALA A 276 -8.81 2.67 -23.65
N GLU A 277 -9.50 3.80 -23.88
CA GLU A 277 -9.06 4.87 -24.77
C GLU A 277 -8.05 5.84 -24.13
N LEU A 278 -7.89 5.80 -22.80
CA LEU A 278 -6.92 6.65 -22.12
C LEU A 278 -5.47 6.24 -22.47
N PRO A 279 -4.52 7.19 -22.51
CA PRO A 279 -3.16 6.94 -23.00
C PRO A 279 -2.44 5.76 -22.30
N PHE A 280 -2.58 5.64 -20.99
CA PHE A 280 -1.96 4.54 -20.24
C PHE A 280 -2.54 3.17 -20.62
N GLN A 281 -3.87 3.04 -20.65
CA GLN A 281 -4.56 1.81 -20.98
C GLN A 281 -4.33 1.42 -22.44
N ALA A 282 -4.39 2.40 -23.36
CA ALA A 282 -4.07 2.19 -24.77
C ALA A 282 -2.63 1.67 -24.98
N ALA A 283 -1.66 2.19 -24.23
CA ALA A 283 -0.27 1.71 -24.29
C ALA A 283 -0.11 0.25 -23.82
N ILE A 284 -0.95 -0.21 -22.86
CA ILE A 284 -0.99 -1.64 -22.49
C ILE A 284 -1.56 -2.48 -23.62
N LEU A 285 -2.70 -2.07 -24.20
CA LEU A 285 -3.37 -2.78 -25.28
C LEU A 285 -2.51 -2.88 -26.55
N ASN A 286 -1.70 -1.86 -26.81
CA ASN A 286 -0.73 -1.82 -27.92
C ASN A 286 0.58 -2.55 -27.61
N HIS A 287 0.71 -3.19 -26.44
CA HIS A 287 1.94 -3.87 -25.99
C HIS A 287 3.19 -2.96 -25.95
N GLU A 288 2.99 -1.68 -25.65
CA GLU A 288 4.08 -0.70 -25.56
C GLU A 288 4.77 -0.68 -24.20
N LEU A 289 4.13 -1.20 -23.15
CA LEU A 289 4.64 -1.23 -21.78
C LEU A 289 5.18 -2.61 -21.41
N PRO A 290 6.25 -2.69 -20.58
CA PRO A 290 6.78 -3.97 -20.12
C PRO A 290 5.77 -4.72 -19.24
N TYR A 291 5.89 -6.04 -19.15
CA TYR A 291 5.23 -6.80 -18.07
C TYR A 291 5.93 -6.51 -16.76
N THR A 292 5.16 -6.26 -15.71
CA THR A 292 5.71 -5.82 -14.44
C THR A 292 4.96 -6.42 -13.25
N ILE A 293 5.62 -6.41 -12.10
CA ILE A 293 5.06 -6.60 -10.78
C ILE A 293 5.42 -5.40 -9.93
N GLY A 294 4.49 -4.88 -9.16
CA GLY A 294 4.75 -3.73 -8.32
C GLY A 294 3.78 -3.59 -7.17
N GLY A 295 4.03 -2.62 -6.32
CA GLY A 295 3.21 -2.39 -5.14
C GLY A 295 3.54 -1.09 -4.44
N GLY A 296 2.79 -0.81 -3.38
CA GLY A 296 3.03 0.25 -2.43
C GLY A 296 3.19 -0.31 -1.02
N ILE A 297 4.10 0.27 -0.25
CA ILE A 297 4.34 -0.07 1.16
C ILE A 297 4.21 1.20 1.97
N GLY A 298 3.26 1.26 2.92
CA GLY A 298 2.97 2.45 3.70
C GLY A 298 4.14 2.81 4.63
N GLN A 299 4.82 3.94 4.37
CA GLN A 299 5.98 4.36 5.17
C GLN A 299 5.58 4.66 6.62
N SER A 300 4.52 5.44 6.80
CA SER A 300 4.03 5.78 8.15
C SER A 300 3.44 4.56 8.86
N ARG A 301 2.75 3.65 8.16
CA ARG A 301 2.27 2.38 8.75
C ARG A 301 3.42 1.50 9.22
N ILE A 302 4.49 1.39 8.44
CA ILE A 302 5.73 0.68 8.84
C ILE A 302 6.36 1.31 10.09
N CYS A 303 6.47 2.64 10.14
CA CYS A 303 6.99 3.34 11.33
C CYS A 303 6.08 3.09 12.55
N MET A 304 4.75 3.21 12.38
CA MET A 304 3.77 2.95 13.42
C MET A 304 3.91 1.51 13.97
N PHE A 305 4.01 0.54 13.09
CA PHE A 305 4.13 -0.88 13.43
C PHE A 305 5.40 -1.14 14.25
N TYR A 306 6.58 -0.75 13.77
CA TYR A 306 7.83 -1.04 14.50
C TYR A 306 7.97 -0.22 15.77
N LEU A 307 7.53 1.03 15.78
CA LEU A 307 7.65 1.89 16.95
C LEU A 307 6.51 1.71 17.97
N ARG A 308 5.62 0.74 17.74
CA ARG A 308 4.50 0.39 18.65
C ARG A 308 3.61 1.58 18.99
N LYS A 309 3.28 2.39 17.98
CA LYS A 309 2.48 3.62 18.15
C LYS A 309 0.97 3.33 18.07
N ALA A 310 0.18 4.00 18.90
CA ALA A 310 -1.27 3.84 18.93
C ALA A 310 -1.99 4.60 17.80
N HIS A 311 -1.34 5.60 17.21
CA HIS A 311 -1.94 6.40 16.16
C HIS A 311 -0.90 6.78 15.10
N ILE A 312 -1.28 6.73 13.81
CA ILE A 312 -0.40 7.08 12.69
C ILE A 312 0.11 8.52 12.79
N GLY A 313 -0.66 9.43 13.40
CA GLY A 313 -0.26 10.81 13.67
C GLY A 313 0.91 10.96 14.64
N GLU A 314 1.31 9.91 15.37
CA GLU A 314 2.53 9.94 16.17
C GLU A 314 3.81 9.82 15.34
N VAL A 315 3.68 9.39 14.08
CA VAL A 315 4.79 9.18 13.14
C VAL A 315 4.63 9.95 11.83
N GLN A 316 3.54 10.68 11.67
CA GLN A 316 3.22 11.44 10.46
C GLN A 316 2.54 12.76 10.80
N CYS A 317 3.11 13.86 10.30
CA CYS A 317 2.43 15.16 10.35
C CYS A 317 1.26 15.19 9.36
N SER A 318 0.06 15.48 9.88
CA SER A 318 -1.15 15.60 9.07
C SER A 318 -2.14 16.56 9.76
N LEU A 319 -3.34 16.69 9.18
CA LEU A 319 -4.43 17.42 9.78
C LEU A 319 -5.44 16.44 10.37
N TRP A 320 -5.75 16.63 11.63
CA TRP A 320 -6.66 15.77 12.39
C TRP A 320 -7.85 16.59 12.89
N PRO A 321 -9.07 16.02 12.95
CA PRO A 321 -10.22 16.67 13.59
C PRO A 321 -9.91 17.07 15.04
N ASP A 322 -10.46 18.21 15.48
CA ASP A 322 -10.17 18.76 16.81
C ASP A 322 -10.56 17.82 17.96
N ASP A 323 -11.61 17.04 17.79
CA ASP A 323 -12.05 16.04 18.77
C ASP A 323 -11.06 14.87 18.85
N VAL A 324 -10.53 14.39 17.72
CA VAL A 324 -9.44 13.37 17.67
C VAL A 324 -8.20 13.88 18.39
N ARG A 325 -7.76 15.12 18.10
CA ARG A 325 -6.58 15.72 18.75
C ARG A 325 -6.76 15.84 20.27
N LYS A 326 -7.93 16.29 20.71
CA LYS A 326 -8.25 16.45 22.14
C LYS A 326 -8.29 15.10 22.85
N GLU A 327 -8.90 14.10 22.23
CA GLU A 327 -9.03 12.76 22.82
C GLU A 327 -7.68 12.06 22.87
N ALA A 328 -6.89 12.09 21.79
CA ALA A 328 -5.53 11.59 21.77
C ALA A 328 -4.66 12.20 22.89
N ALA A 329 -4.71 13.54 23.03
CA ALA A 329 -3.95 14.24 24.06
C ALA A 329 -4.35 13.86 25.50
N ARG A 330 -5.64 13.61 25.77
CA ARG A 330 -6.13 13.15 27.08
C ARG A 330 -5.55 11.81 27.49
N HIS A 331 -5.21 10.97 26.50
CA HIS A 331 -4.67 9.63 26.70
C HIS A 331 -3.15 9.55 26.46
N GLY A 332 -2.46 10.69 26.40
CA GLY A 332 -1.00 10.74 26.25
C GLY A 332 -0.49 10.38 24.85
N ILE A 333 -1.40 10.26 23.86
CA ILE A 333 -1.04 10.05 22.44
C ILE A 333 -0.70 11.41 21.83
N GLN A 334 0.58 11.62 21.53
CA GLN A 334 1.10 12.90 21.03
C GLN A 334 1.15 12.87 19.49
N LEU A 335 0.21 13.54 18.84
CA LEU A 335 0.19 13.71 17.38
C LEU A 335 1.20 14.78 16.96
N LEU A 336 1.96 14.51 15.86
CA LEU A 336 2.94 15.42 15.27
C LEU A 336 2.30 16.63 14.60
#